data_32c6382a66ca9a4d28a13fe6715e9750
#
_entry.id   32c6382a66ca9a4d28a13fe6715e9750
#
_cell.length_a   1.000
_cell.length_b   1.000
_cell.length_c   1.000
_cell.angle_alpha   90.00
_cell.angle_beta   90.00
_cell.angle_gamma   90.00
#
_symmetry.space_group_name_H-M   'P 1'
#
loop_
_entity.id
_entity.type
_entity.pdbx_description
1 polymer ?
#
loop_
_entity_poly.entity_id
_entity_poly.type
_entity_poly.pdbx_seq_one_letter_code
_entity_poly.pdbx_strand_id
1 'polypeptide(L)'
;MAVSRGAVGVHETSSVLGAMPKSVHGRAKADLQDISMAQTRDEANAALDLFVETYGVKYEKAAAKLVKDCDELPAFYDFPAEHFKPIRTTNPIESVFVTVRNRTRKTREGLSRKSALCMVFRLMMSARKTWCRISETSRLPEVIQGVVFKDGIKQLQAVA
;
A
#
# COMPACT_ATOMS: atom_id res chain seq x y z
N MET A 1 7.74 -14.67 7.46
CA MET A 1 7.40 -14.04 6.19
C MET A 1 6.79 -12.68 6.52
N ALA A 2 7.58 -11.62 6.43
CA ALA A 2 7.08 -10.26 6.62
C ALA A 2 6.25 -9.90 5.39
N VAL A 3 4.97 -9.58 5.59
CA VAL A 3 4.13 -9.00 4.54
C VAL A 3 4.65 -7.59 4.33
N SER A 4 5.40 -7.39 3.24
CA SER A 4 5.84 -6.07 2.79
C SER A 4 4.62 -5.15 2.65
N ARG A 5 4.55 -4.12 3.48
CA ARG A 5 3.59 -3.03 3.32
C ARG A 5 4.07 -2.18 2.16
N GLY A 6 3.51 -2.39 0.99
CA GLY A 6 3.85 -1.60 -0.17
C GLY A 6 3.19 -0.24 -0.14
N ALA A 7 3.92 0.77 -0.57
CA ALA A 7 3.54 2.16 -0.86
C ALA A 7 2.93 2.97 0.30
N VAL A 8 3.11 4.29 0.24
CA VAL A 8 2.39 5.25 1.11
C VAL A 8 0.89 5.01 0.95
N GLY A 9 0.36 4.11 1.76
CA GLY A 9 -1.02 3.72 1.74
C GLY A 9 -1.94 4.84 2.24
N VAL A 10 -3.23 4.67 2.05
CA VAL A 10 -4.24 5.61 2.57
C VAL A 10 -4.08 5.82 4.08
N HIS A 11 -3.61 4.80 4.81
CA HIS A 11 -3.37 4.87 6.25
C HIS A 11 -2.16 5.74 6.60
N GLU A 12 -1.04 5.58 5.89
CA GLU A 12 0.14 6.41 6.12
C GLU A 12 -0.16 7.86 5.74
N THR A 13 -0.79 8.10 4.59
CA THR A 13 -1.25 9.44 4.20
C THR A 13 -2.13 10.05 5.29
N SER A 14 -3.10 9.31 5.81
CA SER A 14 -3.97 9.78 6.90
C SER A 14 -3.21 10.03 8.20
N SER A 15 -2.22 9.20 8.52
CA SER A 15 -1.38 9.33 9.72
C SER A 15 -0.47 10.56 9.66
N VAL A 16 0.12 10.84 8.49
CA VAL A 16 0.96 12.03 8.24
C VAL A 16 0.09 13.29 8.29
N LEU A 17 -1.03 13.33 7.56
CA LEU A 17 -1.94 14.46 7.54
C LEU A 17 -2.54 14.74 8.93
N GLY A 18 -2.82 13.70 9.72
CA GLY A 18 -3.31 13.85 11.10
C GLY A 18 -2.34 14.56 12.05
N ALA A 19 -1.05 14.65 11.67
CA ALA A 19 -0.02 15.41 12.41
C ALA A 19 0.13 16.86 11.91
N MET A 20 -0.69 17.29 10.95
CA MET A 20 -0.63 18.61 10.32
C MET A 20 -1.97 19.35 10.45
N PRO A 21 -1.98 20.70 10.43
CA PRO A 21 -3.21 21.49 10.40
C PRO A 21 -3.99 21.27 9.10
N LYS A 22 -5.32 21.32 9.18
CA LYS A 22 -6.20 21.13 8.00
C LYS A 22 -5.93 22.09 6.85
N SER A 23 -5.42 23.29 7.13
CA SER A 23 -5.09 24.32 6.13
C SER A 23 -4.03 23.87 5.12
N VAL A 24 -3.13 22.96 5.49
CA VAL A 24 -2.05 22.47 4.63
C VAL A 24 -2.34 21.08 4.03
N HIS A 25 -3.43 20.43 4.45
CA HIS A 25 -3.76 19.07 4.01
C HIS A 25 -3.88 18.92 2.50
N GLY A 26 -4.44 19.94 1.80
CA GLY A 26 -4.62 19.89 0.34
C GLY A 26 -3.28 19.76 -0.39
N ARG A 27 -2.32 20.63 -0.02
CA ARG A 27 -0.97 20.62 -0.62
C ARG A 27 -0.17 19.41 -0.19
N ALA A 28 -0.12 19.14 1.12
CA ALA A 28 0.61 17.98 1.64
C ALA A 28 0.09 16.65 1.06
N LYS A 29 -1.21 16.53 0.80
CA LYS A 29 -1.79 15.35 0.14
C LYS A 29 -1.31 15.20 -1.31
N ALA A 30 -1.20 16.30 -2.05
CA ALA A 30 -0.66 16.26 -3.41
C ALA A 30 0.80 15.81 -3.40
N ASP A 31 1.62 16.40 -2.53
CA ASP A 31 3.04 16.05 -2.40
C ASP A 31 3.21 14.57 -1.98
N LEU A 32 2.38 14.04 -1.07
CA LEU A 32 2.38 12.62 -0.69
C LEU A 32 1.92 11.72 -1.86
N GLN A 33 1.03 12.23 -2.71
CA GLN A 33 0.59 11.50 -3.91
C GLN A 33 1.72 11.42 -4.93
N ASP A 34 2.51 12.48 -5.10
CA ASP A 34 3.68 12.47 -5.99
C ASP A 34 4.69 11.41 -5.57
N ILE A 35 4.98 11.28 -4.26
CA ILE A 35 5.82 10.19 -3.73
C ILE A 35 5.24 8.82 -4.10
N SER A 36 3.93 8.62 -3.89
CA SER A 36 3.29 7.34 -4.10
C SER A 36 3.13 6.97 -5.58
N MET A 37 3.10 7.96 -6.48
CA MET A 37 2.90 7.77 -7.91
C MET A 37 4.19 7.80 -8.72
N ALA A 38 5.34 8.05 -8.09
CA ALA A 38 6.65 8.04 -8.74
C ALA A 38 6.88 6.76 -9.54
N GLN A 39 7.52 6.88 -10.69
CA GLN A 39 7.75 5.75 -11.59
C GLN A 39 9.01 4.98 -11.20
N THR A 40 9.99 5.66 -10.63
CA THR A 40 11.28 5.11 -10.21
C THR A 40 11.49 5.33 -8.71
N ARG A 41 12.35 4.50 -8.13
CA ARG A 41 12.79 4.64 -6.74
C ARG A 41 13.47 5.99 -6.48
N ASP A 42 14.27 6.44 -7.42
CA ASP A 42 15.01 7.69 -7.30
C ASP A 42 14.06 8.90 -7.30
N GLU A 43 13.04 8.89 -8.17
CA GLU A 43 11.99 9.91 -8.14
C GLU A 43 11.20 9.92 -6.82
N ALA A 44 10.86 8.74 -6.29
CA ALA A 44 10.16 8.64 -5.01
C ALA A 44 11.01 9.20 -3.86
N ASN A 45 12.31 8.89 -3.83
CA ASN A 45 13.22 9.44 -2.83
C ASN A 45 13.37 10.95 -2.96
N ALA A 46 13.53 11.47 -4.17
CA ALA A 46 13.61 12.91 -4.41
C ALA A 46 12.34 13.65 -3.95
N ALA A 47 11.16 13.09 -4.24
CA ALA A 47 9.90 13.66 -3.78
C ALA A 47 9.75 13.58 -2.25
N LEU A 48 10.27 12.52 -1.62
CA LEU A 48 10.31 12.39 -0.17
C LEU A 48 11.22 13.45 0.46
N ASP A 49 12.43 13.63 -0.06
CA ASP A 49 13.39 14.63 0.43
C ASP A 49 12.78 16.03 0.33
N LEU A 50 12.11 16.35 -0.79
CA LEU A 50 11.40 17.61 -0.98
C LEU A 50 10.28 17.80 0.05
N PHE A 51 9.52 16.74 0.36
CA PHE A 51 8.49 16.78 1.41
C PHE A 51 9.10 17.08 2.77
N VAL A 52 10.20 16.40 3.12
CA VAL A 52 10.90 16.61 4.40
C VAL A 52 11.48 18.02 4.49
N GLU A 53 12.07 18.55 3.42
CA GLU A 53 12.57 19.93 3.36
C GLU A 53 11.44 20.95 3.54
N THR A 54 10.31 20.72 2.85
CA THR A 54 9.18 21.68 2.87
C THR A 54 8.44 21.69 4.20
N TYR A 55 8.26 20.53 4.82
CA TYR A 55 7.40 20.38 5.99
C TYR A 55 8.15 20.02 7.27
N GLY A 56 9.38 19.51 7.20
CA GLY A 56 10.12 18.97 8.34
C GLY A 56 10.38 20.00 9.43
N VAL A 57 10.74 21.23 9.07
CA VAL A 57 11.03 22.30 10.04
C VAL A 57 9.78 22.67 10.86
N LYS A 58 8.61 22.72 10.21
CA LYS A 58 7.38 23.18 10.87
C LYS A 58 6.52 22.04 11.42
N TYR A 59 6.62 20.86 10.83
CA TYR A 59 5.80 19.68 11.15
C TYR A 59 6.67 18.44 11.32
N GLU A 60 7.66 18.53 12.20
CA GLU A 60 8.64 17.47 12.48
C GLU A 60 7.99 16.09 12.70
N LYS A 61 6.87 16.04 13.45
CA LYS A 61 6.14 14.80 13.73
C LYS A 61 5.55 14.16 12.47
N ALA A 62 5.14 14.97 11.49
CA ALA A 62 4.61 14.47 10.22
C ALA A 62 5.74 13.92 9.34
N ALA A 63 6.85 14.67 9.24
CA ALA A 63 8.04 14.25 8.51
C ALA A 63 8.66 12.97 9.10
N ALA A 64 8.80 12.90 10.43
CA ALA A 64 9.34 11.72 11.12
C ALA A 64 8.49 10.45 10.89
N LYS A 65 7.15 10.59 10.87
CA LYS A 65 6.28 9.47 10.53
C LYS A 65 6.50 9.00 9.11
N LEU A 66 6.55 9.92 8.16
CA LEU A 66 6.76 9.59 6.76
C LEU A 66 8.12 8.89 6.55
N VAL A 67 9.19 9.44 7.09
CA VAL A 67 10.55 8.86 6.98
C VAL A 67 10.58 7.44 7.57
N LYS A 68 9.95 7.22 8.73
CA LYS A 68 9.91 5.90 9.35
C LYS A 68 9.20 4.85 8.48
N ASP A 69 8.14 5.27 7.77
CA ASP A 69 7.37 4.38 6.91
C ASP A 69 8.03 4.23 5.52
N CYS A 70 8.94 5.16 5.15
CA CYS A 70 9.61 5.19 3.85
C CYS A 70 10.71 4.16 3.66
N ASP A 71 11.27 3.57 4.72
CA ASP A 71 12.21 2.46 4.60
C ASP A 71 11.59 1.23 3.89
N GLU A 72 10.26 1.14 3.89
CA GLU A 72 9.49 0.07 3.24
C GLU A 72 8.97 0.44 1.83
N LEU A 73 8.99 1.75 1.45
CA LEU A 73 8.51 2.25 0.16
C LEU A 73 9.20 1.64 -1.07
N PRO A 74 10.50 1.36 -1.02
CA PRO A 74 11.21 0.86 -2.20
C PRO A 74 10.84 -0.55 -2.64
N ALA A 75 10.20 -1.34 -1.79
CA ALA A 75 10.01 -2.77 -2.05
C ALA A 75 9.17 -3.08 -3.31
N PHE A 76 8.22 -2.23 -3.71
CA PHE A 76 7.42 -2.52 -4.89
C PHE A 76 8.15 -2.27 -6.22
N TYR A 77 9.22 -1.46 -6.24
CA TYR A 77 10.06 -1.24 -7.41
C TYR A 77 10.86 -2.48 -7.82
N ASP A 78 10.95 -3.47 -6.92
CA ASP A 78 11.59 -4.77 -7.17
C ASP A 78 10.63 -5.78 -7.83
N PHE A 79 9.42 -5.35 -8.22
CA PHE A 79 8.44 -6.13 -8.97
C PHE A 79 8.25 -5.58 -10.39
N PRO A 80 7.64 -6.34 -11.32
CA PRO A 80 7.28 -5.83 -12.64
C PRO A 80 6.42 -4.58 -12.57
N ALA A 81 6.65 -3.60 -13.45
CA ALA A 81 5.93 -2.32 -13.45
C ALA A 81 4.40 -2.51 -13.55
N GLU A 82 3.95 -3.55 -14.25
CA GLU A 82 2.56 -3.92 -14.42
C GLU A 82 1.88 -4.30 -13.09
N HIS A 83 2.69 -4.73 -12.11
CA HIS A 83 2.22 -5.10 -10.77
C HIS A 83 2.23 -3.93 -9.78
N PHE A 84 2.74 -2.75 -10.13
CA PHE A 84 2.83 -1.61 -9.22
C PHE A 84 1.45 -1.17 -8.72
N LYS A 85 0.47 -1.05 -9.61
CA LYS A 85 -0.87 -0.57 -9.26
C LYS A 85 -1.55 -1.40 -8.16
N PRO A 86 -1.64 -2.74 -8.24
CA PRO A 86 -2.23 -3.55 -7.17
C PRO A 86 -1.36 -3.62 -5.91
N ILE A 87 -0.03 -3.48 -6.01
CA ILE A 87 0.87 -3.55 -4.85
C ILE A 87 0.89 -2.20 -4.09
N ARG A 88 0.74 -1.08 -4.79
CA ARG A 88 0.71 0.26 -4.21
C ARG A 88 -0.51 0.53 -3.33
N THR A 89 -1.52 -0.32 -3.31
CA THR A 89 -2.75 -0.07 -2.54
C THR A 89 -3.21 -1.28 -1.77
N THR A 90 -3.58 -1.08 -0.52
CA THR A 90 -4.24 -2.08 0.34
C THR A 90 -5.76 -2.07 0.20
N ASN A 91 -6.32 -1.14 -0.59
CA ASN A 91 -7.76 -0.96 -0.78
C ASN A 91 -8.55 -2.25 -1.07
N PRO A 92 -8.08 -3.19 -1.92
CA PRO A 92 -8.80 -4.44 -2.17
C PRO A 92 -8.99 -5.27 -0.90
N ILE A 93 -7.99 -5.33 -0.05
CA ILE A 93 -8.03 -6.08 1.22
C ILE A 93 -8.90 -5.32 2.24
N GLU A 94 -8.71 -4.01 2.36
CA GLU A 94 -9.45 -3.16 3.30
C GLU A 94 -10.94 -3.16 3.01
N SER A 95 -11.36 -3.09 1.75
CA SER A 95 -12.78 -3.11 1.35
C SER A 95 -13.49 -4.38 1.83
N VAL A 96 -12.80 -5.52 1.78
CA VAL A 96 -13.32 -6.80 2.28
C VAL A 96 -13.45 -6.76 3.81
N PHE A 97 -12.41 -6.28 4.51
CA PHE A 97 -12.47 -6.16 5.97
C PHE A 97 -13.52 -5.17 6.45
N VAL A 98 -13.73 -4.05 5.75
CA VAL A 98 -14.82 -3.10 6.04
C VAL A 98 -16.17 -3.80 5.91
N THR A 99 -16.37 -4.58 4.87
CA THR A 99 -17.62 -5.34 4.65
C THR A 99 -17.86 -6.33 5.78
N VAL A 100 -16.83 -7.10 6.17
CA VAL A 100 -16.90 -8.05 7.29
C VAL A 100 -17.23 -7.30 8.59
N ARG A 101 -16.49 -6.22 8.89
CA ARG A 101 -16.68 -5.40 10.09
C ARG A 101 -18.09 -4.82 10.18
N ASN A 102 -18.62 -4.29 9.09
CA ASN A 102 -19.96 -3.71 9.07
C ASN A 102 -21.05 -4.77 9.31
N ARG A 103 -20.88 -5.97 8.80
CA ARG A 103 -21.83 -7.07 9.02
C ARG A 103 -21.73 -7.61 10.45
N THR A 104 -20.52 -7.83 10.96
CA THR A 104 -20.32 -8.32 12.34
C THR A 104 -20.81 -7.32 13.38
N ARG A 105 -20.62 -6.01 13.17
CA ARG A 105 -21.17 -4.98 14.06
C ARG A 105 -22.69 -4.96 14.12
N LYS A 106 -23.35 -5.24 12.99
CA LYS A 106 -24.82 -5.26 12.92
C LYS A 106 -25.44 -6.45 13.64
N THR A 107 -24.72 -7.55 13.77
CA THR A 107 -25.23 -8.78 14.41
C THR A 107 -25.11 -8.77 15.93
N ARG A 108 -24.50 -7.70 16.53
CA ARG A 108 -24.37 -7.44 17.98
C ARG A 108 -24.47 -8.72 18.82
N GLU A 109 -23.39 -9.16 19.45
CA GLU A 109 -23.30 -10.18 20.51
C GLU A 109 -24.17 -11.47 20.41
N GLY A 110 -25.09 -11.58 19.45
CA GLY A 110 -25.98 -12.72 19.27
C GLY A 110 -25.38 -13.94 18.56
N LEU A 111 -24.09 -13.88 18.14
CA LEU A 111 -23.46 -14.97 17.40
C LEU A 111 -22.50 -15.75 18.29
N SER A 112 -22.66 -17.08 18.30
CA SER A 112 -21.61 -17.95 18.83
C SER A 112 -20.31 -17.77 18.01
N ARG A 113 -19.14 -18.07 18.61
CA ARG A 113 -17.86 -18.04 17.90
C ARG A 113 -17.91 -18.81 16.58
N LYS A 114 -18.53 -19.99 16.58
CA LYS A 114 -18.68 -20.83 15.38
C LYS A 114 -19.52 -20.15 14.31
N SER A 115 -20.65 -19.57 14.67
CA SER A 115 -21.52 -18.84 13.74
C SER A 115 -20.85 -17.59 13.19
N ALA A 116 -20.09 -16.86 14.02
CA ALA A 116 -19.33 -15.68 13.59
C ALA A 116 -18.26 -16.07 12.55
N LEU A 117 -17.50 -17.14 12.78
CA LEU A 117 -16.50 -17.64 11.83
C LEU A 117 -17.15 -18.10 10.52
N CYS A 118 -18.28 -18.82 10.57
CA CYS A 118 -19.02 -19.21 9.36
C CYS A 118 -19.50 -17.99 8.58
N MET A 119 -19.97 -16.95 9.26
CA MET A 119 -20.42 -15.72 8.62
C MET A 119 -19.25 -15.01 7.93
N VAL A 120 -18.11 -14.84 8.62
CA VAL A 120 -16.90 -14.23 8.05
C VAL A 120 -16.45 -15.02 6.82
N PHE A 121 -16.37 -16.35 6.92
CA PHE A 121 -16.02 -17.20 5.80
C PHE A 121 -16.96 -16.99 4.59
N ARG A 122 -18.26 -16.97 4.80
CA ARG A 122 -19.25 -16.73 3.74
C ARG A 122 -19.11 -15.35 3.11
N LEU A 123 -18.84 -14.31 3.90
CA LEU A 123 -18.59 -12.96 3.39
C LEU A 123 -17.31 -12.92 2.55
N MET A 124 -16.22 -13.55 2.99
CA MET A 124 -14.97 -13.65 2.23
C MET A 124 -15.16 -14.41 0.91
N MET A 125 -15.88 -15.53 0.92
CA MET A 125 -16.21 -16.29 -0.29
C MET A 125 -17.10 -15.50 -1.25
N SER A 126 -17.98 -14.66 -0.75
CA SER A 126 -18.77 -13.73 -1.58
C SER A 126 -17.91 -12.63 -2.19
N ALA A 127 -17.03 -12.02 -1.40
CA ALA A 127 -16.12 -10.99 -1.87
C ALA A 127 -15.15 -11.52 -2.95
N ARG A 128 -14.72 -12.79 -2.83
CA ARG A 128 -13.86 -13.44 -3.83
C ARG A 128 -14.42 -13.37 -5.26
N LYS A 129 -15.72 -13.35 -5.43
CA LYS A 129 -16.37 -13.29 -6.75
C LYS A 129 -16.12 -11.96 -7.47
N THR A 130 -15.83 -10.90 -6.72
CA THR A 130 -15.56 -9.55 -7.23
C THR A 130 -14.07 -9.21 -7.29
N TRP A 131 -13.20 -10.12 -6.84
CA TRP A 131 -11.77 -9.88 -6.90
C TRP A 131 -11.28 -9.87 -8.34
N CYS A 132 -10.61 -8.81 -8.71
CA CYS A 132 -9.91 -8.73 -9.98
C CYS A 132 -8.63 -9.56 -9.92
N ARG A 133 -8.28 -10.19 -11.04
CA ARG A 133 -6.96 -10.80 -11.20
C ARG A 133 -5.90 -9.72 -11.26
N ILE A 134 -4.70 -10.03 -10.79
CA ILE A 134 -3.52 -9.18 -11.02
C ILE A 134 -3.33 -9.03 -12.52
N SER A 135 -3.09 -7.79 -12.96
CA SER A 135 -2.70 -7.51 -14.34
C SER A 135 -1.43 -8.30 -14.67
N GLU A 136 -1.29 -8.72 -15.92
CA GLU A 136 -0.10 -9.43 -16.43
C GLU A 136 0.30 -10.64 -15.55
N THR A 137 -0.65 -11.55 -15.33
CA THR A 137 -0.39 -12.82 -14.61
C THR A 137 0.71 -13.67 -15.25
N SER A 138 1.03 -13.43 -16.52
CA SER A 138 2.15 -14.03 -17.24
C SER A 138 3.52 -13.76 -16.60
N ARG A 139 3.65 -12.64 -15.88
CA ARG A 139 4.88 -12.25 -15.15
C ARG A 139 5.04 -12.91 -13.78
N LEU A 140 3.97 -13.49 -13.22
CA LEU A 140 4.02 -14.15 -11.92
C LEU A 140 5.06 -15.28 -11.82
N PRO A 141 5.23 -16.16 -12.83
CA PRO A 141 6.27 -17.16 -12.79
C PRO A 141 7.68 -16.56 -12.63
N GLU A 142 7.98 -15.44 -13.28
CA GLU A 142 9.27 -14.76 -13.16
C GLU A 142 9.50 -14.27 -11.73
N VAL A 143 8.47 -13.68 -11.10
CA VAL A 143 8.53 -13.23 -9.70
C VAL A 143 8.73 -14.41 -8.75
N ILE A 144 8.00 -15.51 -8.96
CA ILE A 144 8.12 -16.73 -8.12
C ILE A 144 9.50 -17.36 -8.27
N GLN A 145 10.10 -17.32 -9.47
CA GLN A 145 11.44 -17.82 -9.75
C GLN A 145 12.55 -16.90 -9.20
N GLY A 146 12.20 -15.76 -8.63
CA GLY A 146 13.16 -14.83 -8.04
C GLY A 146 13.92 -13.99 -9.08
N VAL A 147 13.34 -13.78 -10.26
CA VAL A 147 13.92 -12.86 -11.24
C VAL A 147 13.98 -11.46 -10.65
N VAL A 148 15.14 -10.83 -10.73
CA VAL A 148 15.37 -9.49 -10.21
C VAL A 148 14.80 -8.44 -11.15
N PHE A 149 14.02 -7.52 -10.60
CA PHE A 149 13.54 -6.33 -11.29
C PHE A 149 14.14 -5.09 -10.62
N LYS A 150 14.35 -4.05 -11.38
CA LYS A 150 14.71 -2.71 -10.90
C LYS A 150 13.80 -1.70 -11.58
N ASP A 151 13.11 -0.91 -10.79
CA ASP A 151 12.13 0.08 -11.28
C ASP A 151 11.12 -0.51 -12.28
N GLY A 152 10.67 -1.76 -12.01
CA GLY A 152 9.73 -2.48 -12.86
C GLY A 152 10.32 -3.17 -14.09
N ILE A 153 11.62 -2.98 -14.37
CA ILE A 153 12.31 -3.53 -15.53
C ILE A 153 13.11 -4.76 -15.10
N LYS A 154 12.92 -5.85 -15.84
CA LYS A 154 13.68 -7.09 -15.65
C LYS A 154 15.16 -6.87 -15.84
N GLN A 155 15.97 -7.22 -14.84
CA GLN A 155 17.41 -7.20 -14.95
C GLN A 155 17.87 -8.50 -15.64
N LEU A 156 18.59 -8.35 -16.75
CA LEU A 156 19.28 -9.49 -17.35
C LEU A 156 20.46 -9.83 -16.44
N GLN A 157 20.41 -11.00 -15.80
CA GLN A 157 21.60 -11.52 -15.13
C GLN A 157 22.66 -11.72 -16.22
N ALA A 158 23.76 -11.00 -16.16
CA ALA A 158 24.92 -11.31 -16.94
C ALA A 158 25.35 -12.72 -16.51
N VAL A 159 25.18 -13.68 -17.40
CA VAL A 159 25.72 -15.03 -17.22
C VAL A 159 27.24 -14.86 -17.22
N ALA A 160 27.85 -15.03 -16.04
CA ALA A 160 29.30 -15.08 -15.88
C ALA A 160 29.81 -16.45 -16.34
#